data_3ba3b8e779935acdb9cbddd6266da354
#
_entry.id   3ba3b8e779935acdb9cbddd6266da354
#
_cell.length_a   1.000
_cell.length_b   1.000
_cell.length_c   1.000
_cell.angle_alpha   90.00
_cell.angle_beta   90.00
_cell.angle_gamma   90.00
#
_symmetry.space_group_name_H-M   'P 1'
#
loop_
_entity.id
_entity.type
_entity.pdbx_description
1 polymer ?
#
loop_
_entity_poly.entity_id
_entity_poly.type
_entity_poly.pdbx_seq_one_letter_code
_entity_poly.pdbx_strand_id
1 'polypeptide(L)'
;MKDKKTILITGANRGIGLALVKEALSKDFFVIACSRNDNNNQSLNSLKCKNLLLFKVDVTDEFSINKMGKAINKNIDFLVCNAGINNGYGSFDSEDHSKEKMLDVFNVNVIGPILTVRNVMHRINKGSNIIFISSIMGVQKHEGSRATIYRASKAAVNNVMISMSNDFKSTGITVTAFHPGWVRTDMGGPNATLSVKESASYLISNFLKLNIKDSGHLFNYDGTKMEF
;
A
#
# COMPACT_ATOMS: atom_id res chain seq x y z
N MET A 1 -20.42 9.06 20.79
CA MET A 1 -20.23 8.30 19.52
C MET A 1 -18.83 7.74 19.54
N LYS A 2 -18.63 6.46 19.23
CA LYS A 2 -17.29 5.89 19.17
C LYS A 2 -16.54 6.56 18.02
N ASP A 3 -15.33 7.07 18.26
CA ASP A 3 -14.52 7.70 17.19
C ASP A 3 -14.30 6.68 16.07
N LYS A 4 -14.49 7.13 14.82
CA LYS A 4 -14.28 6.30 13.65
C LYS A 4 -12.80 6.01 13.48
N LYS A 5 -12.45 4.78 13.13
CA LYS A 5 -11.09 4.43 12.74
C LYS A 5 -10.69 5.19 11.48
N THR A 6 -9.48 5.69 11.47
CA THR A 6 -8.92 6.44 10.33
C THR A 6 -7.96 5.55 9.54
N ILE A 7 -8.17 5.49 8.22
CA ILE A 7 -7.28 4.79 7.29
C ILE A 7 -6.70 5.77 6.26
N LEU A 8 -5.36 5.78 6.10
CA LEU A 8 -4.67 6.50 5.05
C LEU A 8 -4.23 5.51 3.96
N ILE A 9 -4.55 5.81 2.70
CA ILE A 9 -4.26 4.93 1.56
C ILE A 9 -3.52 5.74 0.49
N THR A 10 -2.31 5.31 0.11
CA THR A 10 -1.57 5.88 -1.03
C THR A 10 -1.95 5.18 -2.33
N GLY A 11 -1.87 5.89 -3.47
CA GLY A 11 -2.26 5.32 -4.77
C GLY A 11 -3.75 5.01 -4.87
N ALA A 12 -4.60 5.87 -4.29
CA ALA A 12 -6.02 5.64 -4.04
C ALA A 12 -6.96 5.85 -5.24
N ASN A 13 -6.48 6.33 -6.39
CA ASN A 13 -7.33 6.81 -7.48
C ASN A 13 -7.78 5.72 -8.47
N ARG A 14 -7.20 4.51 -8.43
CA ARG A 14 -7.53 3.39 -9.32
C ARG A 14 -7.22 2.04 -8.70
N GLY A 15 -7.62 0.98 -9.39
CA GLY A 15 -7.27 -0.40 -9.03
C GLY A 15 -7.61 -0.75 -7.59
N ILE A 16 -6.67 -1.43 -6.92
CA ILE A 16 -6.80 -1.90 -5.54
C ILE A 16 -6.98 -0.70 -4.59
N GLY A 17 -6.21 0.38 -4.76
CA GLY A 17 -6.30 1.55 -3.88
C GLY A 17 -7.69 2.18 -3.85
N LEU A 18 -8.32 2.38 -5.01
CA LEU A 18 -9.71 2.88 -5.10
C LEU A 18 -10.72 1.90 -4.49
N ALA A 19 -10.51 0.61 -4.68
CA ALA A 19 -11.38 -0.40 -4.10
C ALA A 19 -11.26 -0.44 -2.56
N LEU A 20 -10.03 -0.27 -2.03
CA LEU A 20 -9.80 -0.13 -0.58
C LEU A 20 -10.50 1.11 -0.01
N VAL A 21 -10.47 2.26 -0.72
CA VAL A 21 -11.22 3.46 -0.32
C VAL A 21 -12.71 3.17 -0.22
N LYS A 22 -13.29 2.55 -1.26
CA LYS A 22 -14.73 2.21 -1.30
C LYS A 22 -15.11 1.24 -0.18
N GLU A 23 -14.32 0.20 0.02
CA GLU A 23 -14.57 -0.80 1.07
C GLU A 23 -14.42 -0.19 2.47
N ALA A 24 -13.39 0.63 2.72
CA ALA A 24 -13.22 1.31 4.00
C ALA A 24 -14.38 2.27 4.32
N LEU A 25 -14.86 3.03 3.33
CA LEU A 25 -16.03 3.90 3.51
C LEU A 25 -17.29 3.09 3.84
N SER A 26 -17.49 1.92 3.22
CA SER A 26 -18.62 1.03 3.52
C SER A 26 -18.56 0.43 4.92
N LYS A 27 -17.38 0.34 5.53
CA LYS A 27 -17.12 -0.10 6.90
C LYS A 27 -17.03 1.05 7.91
N ASP A 28 -17.53 2.22 7.53
CA ASP A 28 -17.62 3.41 8.37
C ASP A 28 -16.25 3.99 8.84
N PHE A 29 -15.18 3.79 8.08
CA PHE A 29 -13.91 4.47 8.34
C PHE A 29 -13.96 5.95 7.96
N PHE A 30 -13.10 6.75 8.61
CA PHE A 30 -12.65 8.00 8.05
C PHE A 30 -11.47 7.69 7.12
N VAL A 31 -11.58 8.06 5.85
CA VAL A 31 -10.59 7.70 4.82
C VAL A 31 -9.79 8.94 4.39
N ILE A 32 -8.48 8.83 4.43
CA ILE A 32 -7.53 9.77 3.85
C ILE A 32 -6.98 9.12 2.59
N ALA A 33 -7.39 9.60 1.42
CA ALA A 33 -7.02 9.03 0.14
C ALA A 33 -6.00 9.92 -0.57
N CYS A 34 -4.84 9.36 -0.92
CA CYS A 34 -3.72 10.07 -1.54
C CYS A 34 -3.50 9.57 -2.97
N SER A 35 -3.39 10.51 -3.92
CA SER A 35 -3.12 10.22 -5.33
C SER A 35 -2.34 11.35 -6.01
N ARG A 36 -1.59 11.02 -7.07
CA ARG A 36 -0.71 11.98 -7.77
C ARG A 36 -1.44 13.02 -8.60
N ASN A 37 -2.55 12.65 -9.25
CA ASN A 37 -3.12 13.45 -10.34
C ASN A 37 -4.60 13.73 -10.15
N ASP A 38 -5.00 14.98 -10.37
CA ASP A 38 -6.39 15.43 -10.32
C ASP A 38 -7.22 14.96 -11.54
N ASN A 39 -6.57 14.80 -12.70
CA ASN A 39 -7.26 14.46 -13.96
C ASN A 39 -7.77 13.01 -14.00
N ASN A 40 -7.14 12.08 -13.26
CA ASN A 40 -7.56 10.68 -13.16
C ASN A 40 -8.33 10.38 -11.87
N ASN A 41 -8.81 11.40 -11.18
CA ASN A 41 -9.49 11.26 -9.89
C ASN A 41 -11.02 11.27 -10.01
N GLN A 42 -11.60 11.21 -11.21
CA GLN A 42 -13.07 11.26 -11.40
C GLN A 42 -13.79 10.24 -10.52
N SER A 43 -13.32 8.98 -10.50
CA SER A 43 -13.92 7.93 -9.68
C SER A 43 -13.74 8.16 -8.18
N LEU A 44 -12.65 8.79 -7.76
CA LEU A 44 -12.41 9.13 -6.36
C LEU A 44 -13.21 10.38 -5.96
N ASN A 45 -13.26 11.39 -6.81
CA ASN A 45 -14.03 12.60 -6.61
C ASN A 45 -15.54 12.36 -6.56
N SER A 46 -16.05 11.33 -7.28
CA SER A 46 -17.47 10.95 -7.24
C SER A 46 -17.91 10.35 -5.89
N LEU A 47 -16.95 9.90 -5.05
CA LEU A 47 -17.21 9.34 -3.73
C LEU A 47 -17.41 10.40 -2.64
N LYS A 48 -17.51 11.67 -2.99
CA LYS A 48 -17.63 12.81 -2.05
C LYS A 48 -18.58 12.49 -0.89
N CYS A 49 -18.01 12.37 0.31
CA CYS A 49 -18.75 12.22 1.55
C CYS A 49 -17.97 12.82 2.72
N LYS A 50 -18.63 13.07 3.85
CA LYS A 50 -18.03 13.68 5.04
C LYS A 50 -16.86 12.87 5.67
N ASN A 51 -16.78 11.60 5.34
CA ASN A 51 -15.76 10.69 5.88
C ASN A 51 -14.58 10.48 4.92
N LEU A 52 -14.46 11.26 3.84
CA LEU A 52 -13.39 11.15 2.85
C LEU A 52 -12.63 12.47 2.74
N LEU A 53 -11.32 12.41 2.96
CA LEU A 53 -10.39 13.52 2.72
C LEU A 53 -9.43 13.13 1.61
N LEU A 54 -9.29 14.00 0.62
CA LEU A 54 -8.45 13.78 -0.55
C LEU A 54 -7.18 14.63 -0.47
N PHE A 55 -6.03 14.03 -0.72
CA PHE A 55 -4.76 14.72 -0.86
C PHE A 55 -4.11 14.41 -2.21
N LYS A 56 -3.58 15.48 -2.84
CA LYS A 56 -2.67 15.34 -3.97
C LYS A 56 -1.28 15.05 -3.44
N VAL A 57 -0.80 13.82 -3.68
CA VAL A 57 0.49 13.35 -3.18
C VAL A 57 1.17 12.50 -4.24
N ASP A 58 2.40 12.89 -4.59
CA ASP A 58 3.34 12.00 -5.26
C ASP A 58 4.25 11.38 -4.19
N VAL A 59 4.25 10.06 -4.10
CA VAL A 59 5.06 9.33 -3.12
C VAL A 59 6.56 9.38 -3.41
N THR A 60 6.96 9.89 -4.57
CA THR A 60 8.37 10.11 -4.95
C THR A 60 8.83 11.54 -4.63
N ASP A 61 7.92 12.44 -4.31
CA ASP A 61 8.18 13.82 -3.94
C ASP A 61 8.02 14.02 -2.42
N GLU A 62 9.16 14.10 -1.73
CA GLU A 62 9.18 14.26 -0.27
C GLU A 62 8.49 15.56 0.19
N PHE A 63 8.56 16.63 -0.59
CA PHE A 63 7.86 17.88 -0.29
C PHE A 63 6.35 17.68 -0.30
N SER A 64 5.83 16.98 -1.32
CA SER A 64 4.41 16.61 -1.44
C SER A 64 3.93 15.80 -0.23
N ILE A 65 4.71 14.77 0.18
CA ILE A 65 4.39 13.92 1.33
C ILE A 65 4.43 14.74 2.64
N ASN A 66 5.44 15.58 2.83
CA ASN A 66 5.59 16.42 4.03
C ASN A 66 4.43 17.40 4.18
N LYS A 67 4.03 18.04 3.08
CA LYS A 67 2.86 18.95 3.04
C LYS A 67 1.59 18.22 3.48
N MET A 68 1.36 17.00 2.98
CA MET A 68 0.24 16.16 3.41
C MET A 68 0.35 15.81 4.90
N GLY A 69 1.51 15.33 5.35
CA GLY A 69 1.72 14.93 6.75
C GLY A 69 1.40 16.07 7.73
N LYS A 70 1.84 17.29 7.42
CA LYS A 70 1.54 18.49 8.23
C LYS A 70 0.07 18.86 8.23
N ALA A 71 -0.65 18.62 7.12
CA ALA A 71 -2.06 18.98 6.98
C ALA A 71 -3.01 17.97 7.65
N ILE A 72 -2.58 16.75 7.91
CA ILE A 72 -3.38 15.74 8.60
C ILE A 72 -3.53 16.13 10.07
N ASN A 73 -4.77 16.29 10.53
CA ASN A 73 -5.10 16.61 11.92
C ASN A 73 -5.73 15.45 12.70
N LYS A 74 -5.78 14.25 12.12
CA LYS A 74 -6.32 13.03 12.73
C LYS A 74 -5.23 12.01 12.99
N ASN A 75 -5.40 11.22 14.05
CA ASN A 75 -4.58 10.03 14.25
C ASN A 75 -4.92 8.97 13.20
N ILE A 76 -3.94 8.21 12.78
CA ILE A 76 -4.05 7.19 11.73
C ILE A 76 -4.02 5.82 12.41
N ASP A 77 -5.13 5.08 12.33
CA ASP A 77 -5.20 3.70 12.84
C ASP A 77 -4.62 2.70 11.84
N PHE A 78 -4.76 2.99 10.54
CA PHE A 78 -4.23 2.15 9.46
C PHE A 78 -3.56 3.01 8.41
N LEU A 79 -2.25 2.82 8.23
CA LEU A 79 -1.50 3.39 7.11
C LEU A 79 -1.29 2.30 6.05
N VAL A 80 -1.88 2.46 4.87
CA VAL A 80 -1.75 1.51 3.75
C VAL A 80 -0.88 2.10 2.66
N CYS A 81 0.36 1.66 2.59
CA CYS A 81 1.32 1.97 1.53
C CYS A 81 0.99 1.11 0.29
N ASN A 82 0.00 1.54 -0.51
CA ASN A 82 -0.50 0.82 -1.67
C ASN A 82 0.08 1.32 -2.99
N ALA A 83 0.53 2.57 -3.08
CA ALA A 83 1.12 3.09 -4.31
C ALA A 83 2.24 2.17 -4.83
N GLY A 84 2.17 1.81 -6.11
CA GLY A 84 3.16 0.94 -6.73
C GLY A 84 3.02 0.92 -8.24
N ILE A 85 4.13 0.66 -8.91
CA ILE A 85 4.23 0.53 -10.38
C ILE A 85 5.02 -0.71 -10.76
N ASN A 86 4.76 -1.19 -11.96
CA ASN A 86 5.59 -2.16 -12.67
C ASN A 86 5.81 -1.64 -14.08
N ASN A 87 7.00 -1.14 -14.36
CA ASN A 87 7.35 -0.49 -15.64
C ASN A 87 8.10 -1.44 -16.59
N GLY A 88 8.18 -2.74 -16.26
CA GLY A 88 8.85 -3.71 -17.12
C GLY A 88 8.42 -5.13 -16.83
N TYR A 89 7.80 -5.76 -17.81
CA TYR A 89 7.37 -7.17 -17.76
C TYR A 89 8.32 -8.10 -18.51
N GLY A 90 9.35 -7.56 -19.16
CA GLY A 90 10.29 -8.30 -19.97
C GLY A 90 11.17 -9.26 -19.17
N SER A 91 11.91 -10.09 -19.91
CA SER A 91 13.01 -10.88 -19.39
C SER A 91 14.16 -9.97 -18.92
N PHE A 92 15.16 -10.55 -18.28
CA PHE A 92 16.30 -9.80 -17.69
C PHE A 92 17.00 -8.88 -18.70
N ASP A 93 17.14 -9.29 -19.94
CA ASP A 93 17.80 -8.60 -21.05
C ASP A 93 16.88 -7.69 -21.87
N SER A 94 15.64 -7.49 -21.44
CA SER A 94 14.67 -6.65 -22.14
C SER A 94 15.04 -5.16 -22.02
N GLU A 95 14.80 -4.40 -23.10
CA GLU A 95 14.86 -2.92 -23.11
C GLU A 95 13.87 -2.27 -22.14
N ASP A 96 12.88 -3.03 -21.64
CA ASP A 96 12.00 -2.59 -20.56
C ASP A 96 12.73 -2.28 -19.25
N HIS A 97 13.98 -2.73 -19.10
CA HIS A 97 14.79 -2.55 -17.90
C HIS A 97 15.82 -1.41 -18.05
N SER A 98 15.45 -0.26 -18.65
CA SER A 98 16.34 0.91 -18.63
C SER A 98 16.61 1.37 -17.20
N LYS A 99 17.76 1.99 -16.97
CA LYS A 99 18.15 2.51 -15.65
C LYS A 99 17.09 3.44 -15.05
N GLU A 100 16.50 4.30 -15.88
CA GLU A 100 15.46 5.25 -15.48
C GLU A 100 14.21 4.50 -14.98
N LYS A 101 13.73 3.51 -15.74
CA LYS A 101 12.58 2.67 -15.34
C LYS A 101 12.85 1.89 -14.05
N MET A 102 14.09 1.38 -13.88
CA MET A 102 14.49 0.71 -12.65
C MET A 102 14.43 1.64 -11.44
N LEU A 103 14.99 2.84 -11.58
CA LEU A 103 14.96 3.86 -10.52
C LEU A 103 13.54 4.28 -10.18
N ASP A 104 12.67 4.48 -11.17
CA ASP A 104 11.26 4.81 -10.95
C ASP A 104 10.54 3.73 -10.13
N VAL A 105 10.77 2.46 -10.46
CA VAL A 105 10.15 1.35 -9.72
C VAL A 105 10.60 1.36 -8.26
N PHE A 106 11.89 1.54 -7.99
CA PHE A 106 12.39 1.60 -6.61
C PHE A 106 11.93 2.88 -5.89
N ASN A 107 11.92 4.02 -6.56
CA ASN A 107 11.43 5.28 -5.98
C ASN A 107 9.97 5.15 -5.53
N VAL A 108 9.09 4.60 -6.38
CA VAL A 108 7.68 4.46 -6.04
C VAL A 108 7.44 3.32 -5.05
N ASN A 109 8.01 2.13 -5.31
CA ASN A 109 7.64 0.92 -4.58
C ASN A 109 8.36 0.77 -3.22
N VAL A 110 9.54 1.37 -3.05
CA VAL A 110 10.39 1.20 -1.86
C VAL A 110 10.59 2.51 -1.11
N ILE A 111 11.13 3.52 -1.78
CA ILE A 111 11.46 4.80 -1.13
C ILE A 111 10.18 5.55 -0.75
N GLY A 112 9.19 5.59 -1.63
CA GLY A 112 7.90 6.25 -1.38
C GLY A 112 7.19 5.78 -0.11
N PRO A 113 7.02 4.47 0.12
CA PRO A 113 6.51 3.93 1.39
C PRO A 113 7.32 4.37 2.61
N ILE A 114 8.66 4.32 2.56
CA ILE A 114 9.54 4.75 3.65
C ILE A 114 9.31 6.23 3.97
N LEU A 115 9.32 7.09 2.96
CA LEU A 115 9.06 8.52 3.10
C LEU A 115 7.67 8.80 3.63
N THR A 116 6.66 8.06 3.17
CA THR A 116 5.28 8.18 3.64
C THR A 116 5.19 7.87 5.13
N VAL A 117 5.71 6.71 5.57
CA VAL A 117 5.73 6.34 7.00
C VAL A 117 6.41 7.43 7.82
N ARG A 118 7.63 7.85 7.43
CA ARG A 118 8.42 8.85 8.15
C ARG A 118 7.65 10.16 8.35
N ASN A 119 6.98 10.65 7.31
CA ASN A 119 6.31 11.95 7.34
C ASN A 119 4.96 11.95 8.09
N VAL A 120 4.35 10.77 8.34
CA VAL A 120 3.09 10.68 9.09
C VAL A 120 3.24 10.02 10.47
N MET A 121 4.47 9.67 10.89
CA MET A 121 4.74 9.00 12.19
C MET A 121 4.15 9.73 13.38
N HIS A 122 4.15 11.07 13.37
CA HIS A 122 3.58 11.90 14.44
C HIS A 122 2.05 11.76 14.59
N ARG A 123 1.39 11.02 13.68
CA ARG A 123 -0.05 10.68 13.69
C ARG A 123 -0.31 9.19 13.92
N ILE A 124 0.74 8.38 14.06
CA ILE A 124 0.65 6.95 14.29
C ILE A 124 0.90 6.66 15.76
N ASN A 125 -0.05 6.02 16.42
CA ASN A 125 -0.01 5.77 17.87
C ASN A 125 0.09 4.27 18.16
N LYS A 126 0.29 3.93 19.45
CA LYS A 126 0.18 2.56 19.91
C LYS A 126 -1.16 1.94 19.49
N GLY A 127 -1.11 0.74 18.92
CA GLY A 127 -2.27 0.01 18.39
C GLY A 127 -2.58 0.30 16.93
N SER A 128 -1.87 1.25 16.30
CA SER A 128 -1.98 1.49 14.86
C SER A 128 -1.26 0.42 14.04
N ASN A 129 -1.62 0.34 12.76
CA ASN A 129 -1.10 -0.64 11.81
C ASN A 129 -0.48 0.06 10.59
N ILE A 130 0.76 -0.28 10.26
CA ILE A 130 1.44 0.10 9.02
C ILE A 130 1.43 -1.11 8.11
N ILE A 131 0.87 -0.96 6.92
CA ILE A 131 0.60 -2.05 5.99
C ILE A 131 1.21 -1.72 4.63
N PHE A 132 2.10 -2.57 4.16
CA PHE A 132 2.69 -2.48 2.83
C PHE A 132 1.94 -3.42 1.88
N ILE A 133 1.47 -2.91 0.73
CA ILE A 133 0.97 -3.78 -0.34
C ILE A 133 2.17 -4.31 -1.13
N SER A 134 2.53 -5.54 -0.82
CA SER A 134 3.62 -6.29 -1.44
C SER A 134 3.10 -7.19 -2.57
N SER A 135 3.79 -8.28 -2.84
CA SER A 135 3.43 -9.25 -3.88
C SER A 135 4.07 -10.60 -3.57
N ILE A 136 3.40 -11.68 -3.98
CA ILE A 136 4.02 -13.01 -4.03
C ILE A 136 5.29 -13.01 -4.89
N MET A 137 5.37 -12.12 -5.88
CA MET A 137 6.55 -11.96 -6.73
C MET A 137 7.79 -11.44 -5.97
N GLY A 138 7.62 -10.87 -4.77
CA GLY A 138 8.71 -10.48 -3.85
C GLY A 138 9.16 -11.59 -2.91
N VAL A 139 8.56 -12.77 -2.98
CA VAL A 139 8.96 -13.96 -2.22
C VAL A 139 10.12 -14.67 -2.92
N GLN A 140 11.21 -14.94 -2.21
CA GLN A 140 12.43 -15.54 -2.80
C GLN A 140 12.18 -16.93 -3.38
N LYS A 141 11.36 -17.73 -2.71
CA LYS A 141 11.00 -19.08 -3.16
C LYS A 141 10.01 -19.12 -4.33
N HIS A 142 9.44 -17.97 -4.72
CA HIS A 142 8.51 -17.91 -5.83
C HIS A 142 9.24 -17.91 -7.15
N GLU A 143 9.15 -19.01 -7.89
CA GLU A 143 9.75 -19.18 -9.20
C GLU A 143 9.14 -18.21 -10.22
N GLY A 144 9.97 -17.68 -11.12
CA GLY A 144 9.53 -16.78 -12.18
C GLY A 144 10.68 -15.98 -12.76
N SER A 145 10.62 -15.76 -14.07
CA SER A 145 11.72 -15.16 -14.87
C SER A 145 11.42 -13.78 -15.44
N ARG A 146 10.25 -13.20 -15.16
CA ARG A 146 9.84 -11.88 -15.72
C ARG A 146 9.66 -10.85 -14.62
N ALA A 147 9.62 -9.56 -15.04
CA ALA A 147 9.43 -8.41 -14.15
C ALA A 147 10.50 -8.34 -13.05
N THR A 148 11.76 -8.55 -13.41
CA THR A 148 12.91 -8.67 -12.50
C THR A 148 12.97 -7.50 -11.50
N ILE A 149 12.85 -6.27 -11.96
CA ILE A 149 12.96 -5.07 -11.11
C ILE A 149 11.76 -4.92 -10.17
N TYR A 150 10.55 -5.24 -10.65
CA TYR A 150 9.37 -5.25 -9.79
C TYR A 150 9.51 -6.30 -8.68
N ARG A 151 9.95 -7.52 -9.02
CA ARG A 151 10.22 -8.59 -8.05
C ARG A 151 11.22 -8.13 -6.99
N ALA A 152 12.36 -7.57 -7.42
CA ALA A 152 13.38 -7.04 -6.54
C ALA A 152 12.83 -5.92 -5.62
N SER A 153 12.01 -5.01 -6.16
CA SER A 153 11.39 -3.95 -5.37
C SER A 153 10.42 -4.48 -4.31
N LYS A 154 9.65 -5.55 -4.62
CA LYS A 154 8.73 -6.16 -3.65
C LYS A 154 9.46 -6.99 -2.59
N ALA A 155 10.58 -7.62 -2.94
CA ALA A 155 11.48 -8.24 -1.96
C ALA A 155 12.11 -7.19 -1.03
N ALA A 156 12.53 -6.04 -1.57
CA ALA A 156 13.02 -4.92 -0.79
C ALA A 156 11.95 -4.38 0.18
N VAL A 157 10.70 -4.23 -0.26
CA VAL A 157 9.58 -3.82 0.61
C VAL A 157 9.35 -4.82 1.74
N ASN A 158 9.45 -6.13 1.48
CA ASN A 158 9.33 -7.14 2.52
C ASN A 158 10.43 -6.99 3.59
N ASN A 159 11.67 -6.71 3.15
CA ASN A 159 12.78 -6.47 4.07
C ASN A 159 12.61 -5.16 4.87
N VAL A 160 12.16 -4.07 4.21
CA VAL A 160 11.81 -2.80 4.88
C VAL A 160 10.74 -3.03 5.95
N MET A 161 9.71 -3.81 5.66
CA MET A 161 8.66 -4.16 6.60
C MET A 161 9.23 -4.88 7.84
N ILE A 162 10.14 -5.86 7.66
CA ILE A 162 10.79 -6.54 8.78
C ILE A 162 11.60 -5.55 9.63
N SER A 163 12.45 -4.72 9.00
CA SER A 163 13.25 -3.72 9.70
C SER A 163 12.38 -2.79 10.54
N MET A 164 11.33 -2.21 9.92
CA MET A 164 10.40 -1.32 10.64
C MET A 164 9.63 -2.05 11.75
N SER A 165 9.29 -3.32 11.56
CA SER A 165 8.61 -4.11 12.60
C SER A 165 9.46 -4.27 13.84
N ASN A 166 10.78 -4.41 13.69
CA ASN A 166 11.74 -4.47 14.79
C ASN A 166 11.91 -3.09 15.46
N ASP A 167 12.05 -2.01 14.67
CA ASP A 167 12.19 -0.65 15.18
C ASP A 167 10.96 -0.23 16.01
N PHE A 168 9.75 -0.65 15.60
CA PHE A 168 8.51 -0.28 16.29
C PHE A 168 8.01 -1.31 17.31
N LYS A 169 8.77 -2.37 17.57
CA LYS A 169 8.36 -3.46 18.47
C LYS A 169 7.97 -2.96 19.87
N SER A 170 8.72 -2.02 20.43
CA SER A 170 8.47 -1.45 21.77
C SER A 170 7.33 -0.41 21.78
N THR A 171 6.94 0.12 20.64
CA THR A 171 5.93 1.18 20.53
C THR A 171 4.49 0.63 20.49
N GLY A 172 4.34 -0.67 20.25
CA GLY A 172 3.02 -1.31 20.07
C GLY A 172 2.35 -1.00 18.73
N ILE A 173 3.12 -0.57 17.73
CA ILE A 173 2.69 -0.38 16.34
C ILE A 173 2.93 -1.69 15.59
N THR A 174 1.91 -2.18 14.89
CA THR A 174 2.01 -3.39 14.06
C THR A 174 2.46 -3.03 12.65
N VAL A 175 3.49 -3.71 12.13
CA VAL A 175 3.98 -3.49 10.75
C VAL A 175 3.90 -4.79 9.99
N THR A 176 3.14 -4.81 8.88
CA THR A 176 2.88 -6.01 8.08
C THR A 176 2.96 -5.74 6.59
N ALA A 177 3.09 -6.78 5.80
CA ALA A 177 2.93 -6.71 4.35
C ALA A 177 1.82 -7.67 3.89
N PHE A 178 1.15 -7.33 2.77
CA PHE A 178 0.12 -8.16 2.16
C PHE A 178 0.36 -8.35 0.67
N HIS A 179 0.25 -9.58 0.20
CA HIS A 179 0.01 -9.87 -1.20
C HIS A 179 -1.49 -9.72 -1.48
N PRO A 180 -1.92 -8.81 -2.37
CA PRO A 180 -3.33 -8.52 -2.60
C PRO A 180 -4.06 -9.57 -3.45
N GLY A 181 -3.36 -10.66 -3.84
CA GLY A 181 -3.82 -11.61 -4.85
C GLY A 181 -3.46 -11.19 -6.28
N TRP A 182 -3.79 -12.01 -7.27
CA TRP A 182 -3.72 -11.61 -8.67
C TRP A 182 -5.04 -10.96 -9.06
N VAL A 183 -5.01 -9.63 -9.22
CA VAL A 183 -6.18 -8.77 -9.24
C VAL A 183 -6.36 -8.11 -10.62
N ARG A 184 -7.58 -8.13 -11.19
CA ARG A 184 -7.95 -7.47 -12.44
C ARG A 184 -7.81 -5.96 -12.33
N THR A 185 -6.66 -5.48 -12.76
CA THR A 185 -6.24 -4.07 -12.83
C THR A 185 -5.42 -3.87 -14.10
N ASP A 186 -5.04 -2.63 -14.42
CA ASP A 186 -4.13 -2.35 -15.54
C ASP A 186 -2.81 -3.14 -15.40
N MET A 187 -2.34 -3.36 -14.16
CA MET A 187 -1.13 -4.11 -13.86
C MET A 187 -1.34 -5.64 -13.91
N GLY A 188 -2.45 -6.12 -13.38
CA GLY A 188 -2.70 -7.58 -13.28
C GLY A 188 -3.30 -8.20 -14.54
N GLY A 189 -3.83 -7.37 -15.43
CA GLY A 189 -4.47 -7.81 -16.68
C GLY A 189 -5.87 -8.40 -16.48
N PRO A 190 -6.59 -8.67 -17.61
CA PRO A 190 -7.98 -9.13 -17.59
C PRO A 190 -8.14 -10.56 -17.07
N ASN A 191 -7.10 -11.40 -17.20
CA ASN A 191 -7.14 -12.82 -16.83
C ASN A 191 -6.89 -13.07 -15.34
N ALA A 192 -6.67 -12.01 -14.55
CA ALA A 192 -6.45 -12.14 -13.11
C ALA A 192 -7.66 -12.74 -12.41
N THR A 193 -7.41 -13.53 -11.37
CA THR A 193 -8.43 -14.35 -10.69
C THR A 193 -9.39 -13.53 -9.85
N LEU A 194 -8.90 -12.46 -9.21
CA LEU A 194 -9.71 -11.63 -8.31
C LEU A 194 -10.16 -10.33 -8.98
N SER A 195 -11.36 -9.90 -8.67
CA SER A 195 -11.76 -8.50 -8.89
C SER A 195 -11.12 -7.58 -7.84
N VAL A 196 -11.03 -6.29 -8.15
CA VAL A 196 -10.56 -5.29 -7.18
C VAL A 196 -11.45 -5.24 -5.92
N LYS A 197 -12.74 -5.50 -6.07
CA LYS A 197 -13.71 -5.51 -4.96
C LYS A 197 -13.46 -6.68 -4.01
N GLU A 198 -13.28 -7.89 -4.54
CA GLU A 198 -12.98 -9.09 -3.75
C GLU A 198 -11.66 -8.91 -2.98
N SER A 199 -10.59 -8.50 -3.67
CA SER A 199 -9.29 -8.24 -3.04
C SER A 199 -9.41 -7.22 -1.91
N ALA A 200 -10.06 -6.07 -2.14
CA ALA A 200 -10.23 -5.04 -1.13
C ALA A 200 -11.06 -5.51 0.08
N SER A 201 -12.12 -6.29 -0.15
CA SER A 201 -12.95 -6.83 0.92
C SER A 201 -12.17 -7.79 1.82
N TYR A 202 -11.39 -8.70 1.24
CA TYR A 202 -10.49 -9.58 1.99
C TYR A 202 -9.45 -8.77 2.79
N LEU A 203 -8.77 -7.84 2.13
CA LEU A 203 -7.71 -7.03 2.75
C LEU A 203 -8.25 -6.23 3.95
N ILE A 204 -9.33 -5.46 3.79
CA ILE A 204 -9.92 -4.67 4.88
C ILE A 204 -10.37 -5.57 6.04
N SER A 205 -10.97 -6.73 5.73
CA SER A 205 -11.39 -7.69 6.75
C SER A 205 -10.21 -8.23 7.55
N ASN A 206 -9.05 -8.45 6.91
CA ASN A 206 -7.84 -8.92 7.57
C ASN A 206 -7.14 -7.78 8.33
N PHE A 207 -7.09 -6.56 7.78
CA PHE A 207 -6.53 -5.40 8.49
C PHE A 207 -7.22 -5.18 9.85
N LEU A 208 -8.53 -5.38 9.93
CA LEU A 208 -9.30 -5.25 11.18
C LEU A 208 -8.97 -6.30 12.25
N LYS A 209 -8.35 -7.43 11.85
CA LYS A 209 -7.97 -8.53 12.76
C LYS A 209 -6.51 -8.43 13.23
N LEU A 210 -5.70 -7.56 12.59
CA LEU A 210 -4.28 -7.42 12.91
C LEU A 210 -4.04 -7.04 14.37
N ASN A 211 -3.00 -7.60 14.93
CA ASN A 211 -2.51 -7.33 16.27
C ASN A 211 -0.98 -7.40 16.29
N ILE A 212 -0.35 -7.04 17.42
CA ILE A 212 1.11 -6.93 17.54
C ILE A 212 1.86 -8.24 17.22
N LYS A 213 1.24 -9.41 17.40
CA LYS A 213 1.87 -10.71 17.08
C LYS A 213 1.99 -10.94 15.57
N ASP A 214 1.30 -10.15 14.78
CA ASP A 214 1.33 -10.20 13.31
C ASP A 214 2.44 -9.33 12.73
N SER A 215 3.09 -8.51 13.56
CA SER A 215 4.17 -7.61 13.13
C SER A 215 5.35 -8.41 12.57
N GLY A 216 5.91 -7.94 11.46
CA GLY A 216 7.03 -8.61 10.77
C GLY A 216 6.61 -9.76 9.85
N HIS A 217 5.33 -9.95 9.57
CA HIS A 217 4.86 -11.02 8.69
C HIS A 217 4.29 -10.51 7.36
N LEU A 218 4.48 -11.31 6.32
CA LEU A 218 3.81 -11.19 5.03
C LEU A 218 2.57 -12.09 5.02
N PHE A 219 1.45 -11.55 4.58
CA PHE A 219 0.19 -12.27 4.45
C PHE A 219 -0.28 -12.32 3.00
N ASN A 220 -0.97 -13.36 2.64
CA ASN A 220 -1.80 -13.40 1.45
C ASN A 220 -3.11 -12.62 1.68
N TYR A 221 -3.81 -12.24 0.61
CA TYR A 221 -5.08 -11.49 0.68
C TYR A 221 -6.14 -12.16 1.56
N ASP A 222 -6.14 -13.48 1.66
CA ASP A 222 -7.07 -14.28 2.48
C ASP A 222 -6.69 -14.35 3.97
N GLY A 223 -5.56 -13.76 4.36
CA GLY A 223 -5.05 -13.73 5.73
C GLY A 223 -4.13 -14.88 6.09
N THR A 224 -3.80 -15.78 5.15
CA THR A 224 -2.79 -16.82 5.40
C THR A 224 -1.39 -16.22 5.44
N LYS A 225 -0.56 -16.66 6.40
CA LYS A 225 0.85 -16.24 6.47
C LYS A 225 1.64 -16.84 5.31
N MET A 226 2.52 -16.03 4.75
CA MET A 226 3.43 -16.43 3.68
C MET A 226 4.85 -16.46 4.19
N GLU A 227 5.60 -17.50 3.82
CA GLU A 227 7.06 -17.53 3.97
C GLU A 227 7.71 -16.74 2.82
N PHE A 228 8.83 -16.06 3.06
CA PHE A 228 9.55 -15.27 2.05
C PHE A 228 11.06 -15.24 2.28
#